data_d7a5dc788c1fab778bac73ecf7e3ab0b
#
_entry.id   d7a5dc788c1fab778bac73ecf7e3ab0b
#
_cell.length_a   1.000
_cell.length_b   1.000
_cell.length_c   1.000
_cell.angle_alpha   90.00
_cell.angle_beta   90.00
_cell.angle_gamma   90.00
#
_symmetry.space_group_name_H-M   'P 1'
#
loop_
_entity.id
_entity.type
_entity.pdbx_description
1 polymer ?
#
loop_
_entity_poly.entity_id
_entity_poly.type
_entity_poly.pdbx_seq_one_letter_code
_entity_poly.pdbx_strand_id
1 'polypeptide(L)'
;MMALRYWFVVVLLVALVALSVVSIPFLLRKTPQQPTPGGVVEAEEVTLPQLVEKANNFTLNLYGLLLRDHSSENLVVSPFNVYVALTMLYEGTNTSTREELGKVMGLNSADACSAYRELISMLPIGGNNTAVLYVANGAWLREGFPFRDEYVSRVKQCFNGYVEYFTSIDELVESVNKWVEEKTNGLIKNLLSRDLVPPDTVAVLVSAIYFKADWLKEFKPYGKIKFWNGSEWIYVNGMHVEGDHLRVVNTSEYIAVEIPYKDTSLSMVIIMPRDFKEAVGDVRELVTKALENIDNASPIPRVHLVMPKFNVSFNKVLNGVLWEMGIREVFQPGIADLTRMAHIARGSIWVDKVIQKAVIKVNEKGTEAAAVTAIFVLTSAPVYNIEVVVDKPFIYILRDRDSKAILFVGHVVDPAKSDQSP
;
A
#
# COMPACT_ATOMS: atom_id res chain seq x y z
N MET A 1 34.04 -53.02 25.89
CA MET A 1 34.09 -53.91 24.71
C MET A 1 33.51 -53.15 23.57
N MET A 2 34.36 -52.69 22.70
CA MET A 2 34.53 -52.93 21.27
C MET A 2 33.34 -52.44 20.46
N ALA A 3 33.51 -51.36 19.74
CA ALA A 3 34.16 -51.14 18.44
C ALA A 3 33.10 -51.25 17.33
N LEU A 4 33.00 -50.48 16.28
CA LEU A 4 33.81 -49.85 15.23
C LEU A 4 32.89 -48.98 14.37
N ARG A 5 33.15 -47.73 14.13
CA ARG A 5 33.63 -47.06 12.91
C ARG A 5 33.28 -47.74 11.55
N TYR A 6 32.62 -46.98 10.63
CA TYR A 6 33.07 -46.85 9.23
C TYR A 6 32.61 -45.55 8.59
N TRP A 7 33.59 -44.77 8.12
CA TRP A 7 33.55 -43.69 7.17
C TRP A 7 33.47 -44.26 5.75
N PHE A 8 32.72 -43.64 4.83
CA PHE A 8 33.03 -43.69 3.40
C PHE A 8 32.89 -42.30 2.77
N VAL A 9 34.08 -41.82 2.34
CA VAL A 9 34.32 -40.75 1.37
C VAL A 9 34.28 -41.37 -0.01
N VAL A 10 33.59 -40.78 -0.98
CA VAL A 10 33.79 -41.05 -2.40
C VAL A 10 34.06 -39.76 -3.15
N VAL A 11 35.23 -39.73 -3.74
CA VAL A 11 35.84 -38.66 -4.54
C VAL A 11 35.39 -38.74 -5.98
N LEU A 12 35.23 -37.55 -6.57
CA LEU A 12 34.98 -37.24 -7.98
C LEU A 12 36.04 -37.79 -8.92
N LEU A 13 35.67 -38.22 -10.14
CA LEU A 13 36.55 -38.23 -11.30
C LEU A 13 35.80 -37.78 -12.56
N VAL A 14 36.32 -36.71 -13.19
CA VAL A 14 35.94 -36.13 -14.46
C VAL A 14 36.73 -36.90 -15.57
N ALA A 15 36.05 -37.22 -16.67
CA ALA A 15 36.74 -37.54 -17.94
C ALA A 15 35.95 -36.96 -19.12
N LEU A 16 36.58 -36.02 -19.79
CA LEU A 16 36.28 -35.52 -21.14
C LEU A 16 36.70 -36.55 -22.19
N VAL A 17 35.82 -36.87 -23.13
CA VAL A 17 36.24 -37.38 -24.47
C VAL A 17 35.39 -36.72 -25.53
N ALA A 18 36.06 -35.95 -26.37
CA ALA A 18 35.54 -35.46 -27.64
C ALA A 18 35.73 -36.51 -28.74
N LEU A 19 34.70 -36.78 -29.53
CA LEU A 19 34.83 -37.43 -30.83
C LEU A 19 33.76 -36.96 -31.80
N SER A 20 34.21 -36.34 -32.85
CA SER A 20 33.50 -35.94 -34.07
C SER A 20 33.18 -37.16 -34.94
N VAL A 21 31.91 -37.33 -35.38
CA VAL A 21 31.60 -38.16 -36.57
C VAL A 21 30.31 -37.67 -37.26
N VAL A 22 30.51 -37.17 -38.48
CA VAL A 22 29.79 -37.33 -39.75
C VAL A 22 28.26 -37.52 -39.77
N SER A 23 27.61 -36.61 -40.47
CA SER A 23 26.21 -36.57 -40.87
C SER A 23 25.78 -37.70 -41.81
N ILE A 24 24.68 -38.36 -41.52
CA ILE A 24 23.86 -39.11 -42.47
C ILE A 24 22.39 -38.72 -42.23
N PRO A 25 21.63 -38.29 -43.26
CA PRO A 25 20.23 -37.96 -43.07
C PRO A 25 19.34 -39.22 -43.07
N PHE A 26 18.73 -39.52 -41.95
CA PHE A 26 17.72 -40.57 -41.84
C PHE A 26 16.33 -39.92 -41.85
N LEU A 27 15.57 -40.19 -42.92
CA LEU A 27 14.17 -39.86 -43.04
C LEU A 27 13.35 -40.63 -41.99
N LEU A 28 12.95 -39.97 -40.94
CA LEU A 28 12.02 -40.50 -39.93
C LEU A 28 10.60 -40.09 -40.25
N ARG A 29 9.76 -41.10 -40.51
CA ARG A 29 8.30 -41.04 -40.56
C ARG A 29 7.77 -40.39 -39.26
N LYS A 30 6.92 -39.37 -39.39
CA LYS A 30 6.11 -38.83 -38.27
C LYS A 30 5.20 -39.92 -37.73
N THR A 31 5.47 -40.38 -36.53
CA THR A 31 4.50 -41.06 -35.66
C THR A 31 3.51 -40.05 -35.11
N PRO A 32 2.22 -40.38 -35.01
CA PRO A 32 1.27 -39.46 -34.37
C PRO A 32 1.64 -39.28 -32.89
N GLN A 33 1.85 -38.03 -32.47
CA GLN A 33 2.03 -37.69 -31.06
C GLN A 33 0.71 -37.98 -30.31
N GLN A 34 0.78 -38.83 -29.31
CA GLN A 34 -0.25 -38.94 -28.31
C GLN A 34 -0.33 -37.59 -27.55
N PRO A 35 -1.56 -37.11 -27.19
CA PRO A 35 -1.68 -35.91 -26.39
C PRO A 35 -1.07 -36.17 -25.02
N THR A 36 -0.07 -35.36 -24.67
CA THR A 36 0.50 -35.28 -23.32
C THR A 36 -0.58 -34.91 -22.33
N PRO A 37 -0.70 -35.61 -21.19
CA PRO A 37 -1.65 -35.21 -20.17
C PRO A 37 -1.22 -33.87 -19.56
N GLY A 38 -2.13 -32.88 -19.60
CA GLY A 38 -2.14 -31.66 -18.78
C GLY A 38 -0.78 -31.01 -18.55
N GLY A 39 -0.34 -30.17 -19.47
CA GLY A 39 0.71 -29.21 -19.15
C GLY A 39 0.24 -28.38 -17.96
N VAL A 40 1.02 -28.42 -16.88
CA VAL A 40 0.91 -27.44 -15.80
C VAL A 40 1.15 -26.10 -16.48
N VAL A 41 0.10 -25.30 -16.63
CA VAL A 41 0.25 -23.90 -17.04
C VAL A 41 0.99 -23.25 -15.86
N GLU A 42 2.29 -23.03 -16.00
CA GLU A 42 3.03 -22.22 -15.04
C GLU A 42 2.30 -20.88 -14.94
N ALA A 43 1.94 -20.50 -13.72
CA ALA A 43 1.29 -19.21 -13.46
C ALA A 43 2.25 -18.12 -13.97
N GLU A 44 1.73 -17.21 -14.79
CA GLU A 44 2.51 -16.09 -15.32
C GLU A 44 3.05 -15.25 -14.16
N GLU A 45 4.37 -15.06 -14.11
CA GLU A 45 5.02 -14.30 -13.06
C GLU A 45 4.80 -12.79 -13.33
N VAL A 46 4.28 -12.08 -12.34
CA VAL A 46 4.03 -10.62 -12.43
C VAL A 46 5.35 -9.90 -12.19
N THR A 47 5.76 -9.05 -13.12
CA THR A 47 6.94 -8.17 -12.93
C THR A 47 6.64 -7.03 -11.96
N LEU A 48 7.69 -6.43 -11.37
CA LEU A 48 7.54 -5.30 -10.44
C LEU A 48 6.75 -4.12 -11.05
N PRO A 49 7.06 -3.61 -12.26
CA PRO A 49 6.26 -2.52 -12.85
C PRO A 49 4.79 -2.87 -13.03
N GLN A 50 4.49 -4.10 -13.45
CA GLN A 50 3.11 -4.58 -13.57
C GLN A 50 2.40 -4.66 -12.20
N LEU A 51 3.09 -5.11 -11.15
CA LEU A 51 2.51 -5.16 -9.80
C LEU A 51 2.19 -3.75 -9.29
N VAL A 52 3.11 -2.81 -9.46
CA VAL A 52 2.91 -1.40 -9.06
C VAL A 52 1.75 -0.78 -9.83
N GLU A 53 1.66 -0.97 -11.14
CA GLU A 53 0.54 -0.50 -11.96
C GLU A 53 -0.80 -1.08 -11.46
N LYS A 54 -0.85 -2.38 -11.20
CA LYS A 54 -2.05 -3.06 -10.69
C LYS A 54 -2.45 -2.52 -9.30
N ALA A 55 -1.48 -2.38 -8.39
CA ALA A 55 -1.71 -1.83 -7.06
C ALA A 55 -2.17 -0.37 -7.11
N ASN A 56 -1.58 0.47 -7.99
CA ASN A 56 -1.99 1.85 -8.17
C ASN A 56 -3.39 1.95 -8.80
N ASN A 57 -3.73 1.11 -9.77
CA ASN A 57 -5.07 1.04 -10.35
C ASN A 57 -6.12 0.65 -9.30
N PHE A 58 -5.83 -0.37 -8.48
CA PHE A 58 -6.68 -0.74 -7.34
C PHE A 58 -6.82 0.43 -6.35
N THR A 59 -5.70 1.09 -6.02
CA THR A 59 -5.65 2.25 -5.14
C THR A 59 -6.58 3.36 -5.58
N LEU A 60 -6.50 3.76 -6.85
CA LEU A 60 -7.30 4.87 -7.39
C LEU A 60 -8.77 4.50 -7.52
N ASN A 61 -9.11 3.23 -7.81
CA ASN A 61 -10.48 2.76 -7.83
C ASN A 61 -11.09 2.78 -6.42
N LEU A 62 -10.40 2.23 -5.42
CA LEU A 62 -10.86 2.23 -4.02
C LEU A 62 -11.02 3.66 -3.51
N TYR A 63 -10.02 4.52 -3.74
CA TYR A 63 -10.06 5.91 -3.33
C TYR A 63 -11.21 6.69 -4.00
N GLY A 64 -11.45 6.48 -5.29
CA GLY A 64 -12.54 7.14 -6.02
C GLY A 64 -13.91 6.84 -5.43
N LEU A 65 -14.16 5.59 -5.05
CA LEU A 65 -15.41 5.20 -4.40
C LEU A 65 -15.53 5.81 -2.99
N LEU A 66 -14.44 5.77 -2.20
CA LEU A 66 -14.42 6.38 -0.88
C LEU A 66 -14.58 7.90 -0.93
N LEU A 67 -13.93 8.58 -1.90
CA LEU A 67 -14.07 10.02 -2.10
C LEU A 67 -15.51 10.42 -2.43
N ARG A 68 -16.19 9.64 -3.26
CA ARG A 68 -17.60 9.89 -3.59
C ARG A 68 -18.47 9.91 -2.33
N ASP A 69 -18.25 8.95 -1.42
CA ASP A 69 -19.04 8.79 -0.21
C ASP A 69 -18.61 9.73 0.92
N HIS A 70 -17.37 10.24 0.90
CA HIS A 70 -16.75 11.07 1.95
C HIS A 70 -16.22 12.41 1.45
N SER A 71 -16.74 12.95 0.33
CA SER A 71 -16.24 14.18 -0.29
C SER A 71 -16.36 15.45 0.55
N SER A 72 -17.14 15.43 1.63
CA SER A 72 -17.31 16.53 2.58
C SER A 72 -16.50 16.39 3.88
N GLU A 73 -15.73 15.31 4.02
CA GLU A 73 -14.91 14.99 5.18
C GLU A 73 -13.44 14.94 4.80
N ASN A 74 -12.53 15.06 5.78
CA ASN A 74 -11.14 14.74 5.53
C ASN A 74 -10.97 13.22 5.47
N LEU A 75 -10.14 12.73 4.55
CA LEU A 75 -9.93 11.31 4.34
C LEU A 75 -8.44 10.99 4.23
N VAL A 76 -8.02 9.88 4.85
CA VAL A 76 -6.75 9.21 4.60
C VAL A 76 -6.99 7.72 4.43
N VAL A 77 -6.45 7.14 3.39
CA VAL A 77 -6.45 5.69 3.20
C VAL A 77 -5.08 5.23 2.71
N SER A 78 -4.73 4.00 3.03
CA SER A 78 -3.62 3.30 2.42
C SER A 78 -4.13 2.11 1.62
N PRO A 79 -4.59 2.33 0.38
CA PRO A 79 -5.08 1.23 -0.44
C PRO A 79 -3.98 0.23 -0.79
N PHE A 80 -2.71 0.66 -0.75
CA PHE A 80 -1.56 -0.24 -0.83
C PHE A 80 -1.64 -1.34 0.24
N ASN A 81 -1.92 -0.98 1.49
CA ASN A 81 -2.09 -1.95 2.58
C ASN A 81 -3.27 -2.89 2.35
N VAL A 82 -4.41 -2.35 1.88
CA VAL A 82 -5.58 -3.16 1.53
C VAL A 82 -5.23 -4.14 0.42
N TYR A 83 -4.52 -3.66 -0.62
CA TYR A 83 -4.06 -4.51 -1.72
C TYR A 83 -3.17 -5.65 -1.23
N VAL A 84 -2.23 -5.36 -0.34
CA VAL A 84 -1.34 -6.39 0.26
C VAL A 84 -2.13 -7.42 1.06
N ALA A 85 -3.03 -6.98 1.95
CA ALA A 85 -3.88 -7.88 2.73
C ALA A 85 -4.77 -8.77 1.82
N LEU A 86 -5.34 -8.18 0.77
CA LEU A 86 -6.12 -8.93 -0.24
C LEU A 86 -5.24 -9.87 -1.07
N THR A 87 -3.97 -9.54 -1.32
CA THR A 87 -3.05 -10.47 -2.01
C THR A 87 -2.73 -11.67 -1.12
N MET A 88 -2.54 -11.46 0.19
CA MET A 88 -2.40 -12.58 1.14
C MET A 88 -3.66 -13.46 1.15
N LEU A 89 -4.84 -12.86 1.13
CA LEU A 89 -6.11 -13.58 1.04
C LEU A 89 -6.22 -14.34 -0.30
N TYR A 90 -5.88 -13.70 -1.42
CA TYR A 90 -5.87 -14.29 -2.77
C TYR A 90 -5.06 -15.58 -2.84
N GLU A 91 -3.93 -15.66 -2.14
CA GLU A 91 -3.13 -16.89 -2.07
C GLU A 91 -3.88 -18.06 -1.41
N GLY A 92 -4.84 -17.77 -0.54
CA GLY A 92 -5.71 -18.76 0.10
C GLY A 92 -6.97 -19.11 -0.68
N THR A 93 -7.33 -18.33 -1.72
CA THR A 93 -8.55 -18.52 -2.52
C THR A 93 -8.36 -19.49 -3.68
N ASN A 94 -9.47 -20.10 -4.15
CA ASN A 94 -9.48 -21.02 -5.28
C ASN A 94 -10.69 -20.75 -6.19
N THR A 95 -10.75 -21.42 -7.32
CA THR A 95 -11.84 -21.39 -8.31
C THR A 95 -12.38 -19.97 -8.61
N SER A 96 -13.69 -19.79 -8.71
CA SER A 96 -14.34 -18.50 -9.03
C SER A 96 -14.02 -17.39 -8.04
N THR A 97 -13.86 -17.72 -6.76
CA THR A 97 -13.46 -16.72 -5.73
C THR A 97 -12.07 -16.15 -6.02
N ARG A 98 -11.12 -17.00 -6.46
CA ARG A 98 -9.78 -16.54 -6.88
C ARG A 98 -9.84 -15.72 -8.15
N GLU A 99 -10.65 -16.14 -9.13
CA GLU A 99 -10.82 -15.41 -10.39
C GLU A 99 -11.44 -14.03 -10.17
N GLU A 100 -12.44 -13.93 -9.31
CA GLU A 100 -13.09 -12.66 -8.96
C GLU A 100 -12.11 -11.69 -8.30
N LEU A 101 -11.41 -12.13 -7.24
CA LEU A 101 -10.36 -11.33 -6.59
C LEU A 101 -9.27 -10.94 -7.58
N GLY A 102 -8.75 -11.91 -8.33
CA GLY A 102 -7.69 -11.70 -9.31
C GLY A 102 -8.05 -10.67 -10.37
N LYS A 103 -9.31 -10.67 -10.85
CA LYS A 103 -9.82 -9.69 -11.80
C LYS A 103 -9.79 -8.26 -11.23
N VAL A 104 -10.29 -8.06 -10.01
CA VAL A 104 -10.34 -6.75 -9.37
C VAL A 104 -8.94 -6.24 -9.03
N MET A 105 -8.05 -7.13 -8.60
CA MET A 105 -6.68 -6.82 -8.27
C MET A 105 -5.75 -6.79 -9.49
N GLY A 106 -6.23 -7.18 -10.67
CA GLY A 106 -5.43 -7.28 -11.89
C GLY A 106 -4.44 -8.45 -11.89
N LEU A 107 -4.57 -9.44 -10.99
CA LEU A 107 -3.62 -10.54 -10.88
C LEU A 107 -3.91 -11.70 -11.85
N ASN A 108 -5.17 -11.92 -12.26
CA ASN A 108 -5.60 -12.87 -13.29
C ASN A 108 -4.88 -14.24 -13.22
N SER A 109 -4.91 -14.88 -12.04
CA SER A 109 -4.23 -16.15 -11.74
C SER A 109 -2.69 -16.09 -11.68
N ALA A 110 -2.08 -14.93 -11.86
CA ALA A 110 -0.64 -14.75 -11.79
C ALA A 110 -0.09 -14.93 -10.36
N ASP A 111 1.18 -15.31 -10.27
CA ASP A 111 1.95 -15.34 -9.02
C ASP A 111 2.65 -13.99 -8.79
N ALA A 112 2.20 -13.24 -7.79
CA ALA A 112 2.75 -11.94 -7.45
C ALA A 112 3.86 -12.00 -6.37
N CYS A 113 4.27 -13.20 -5.94
CA CYS A 113 5.20 -13.38 -4.81
C CYS A 113 6.55 -12.70 -5.04
N SER A 114 7.21 -12.97 -6.16
CA SER A 114 8.53 -12.44 -6.48
C SER A 114 8.48 -10.91 -6.65
N ALA A 115 7.51 -10.41 -7.42
CA ALA A 115 7.35 -8.98 -7.65
C ALA A 115 7.02 -8.22 -6.36
N TYR A 116 6.21 -8.80 -5.46
CA TYR A 116 5.94 -8.21 -4.16
C TYR A 116 7.20 -8.14 -3.27
N ARG A 117 7.99 -9.22 -3.23
CA ARG A 117 9.25 -9.23 -2.49
C ARG A 117 10.23 -8.19 -3.02
N GLU A 118 10.33 -8.04 -4.32
CA GLU A 118 11.15 -7.01 -4.97
C GLU A 118 10.65 -5.62 -4.58
N LEU A 119 9.34 -5.35 -4.69
CA LEU A 119 8.75 -4.06 -4.30
C LEU A 119 9.08 -3.73 -2.83
N ILE A 120 8.88 -4.67 -1.91
CA ILE A 120 9.20 -4.45 -0.49
C ILE A 120 10.70 -4.19 -0.28
N SER A 121 11.58 -4.84 -1.06
CA SER A 121 13.03 -4.61 -0.95
C SER A 121 13.47 -3.25 -1.48
N MET A 122 12.74 -2.65 -2.41
CA MET A 122 13.02 -1.31 -2.96
C MET A 122 12.50 -0.18 -2.08
N LEU A 123 11.38 -0.41 -1.36
CA LEU A 123 10.88 0.59 -0.44
C LEU A 123 11.88 0.82 0.69
N PRO A 124 12.06 2.06 1.16
CA PRO A 124 12.99 2.40 2.26
C PRO A 124 12.46 1.90 3.61
N ILE A 125 12.19 0.57 3.68
CA ILE A 125 11.67 -0.07 4.88
C ILE A 125 12.75 -0.15 5.96
N GLY A 126 12.35 0.10 7.18
CA GLY A 126 13.26 0.35 8.27
C GLY A 126 13.34 1.85 8.50
N GLY A 127 14.49 2.37 8.76
CA GLY A 127 14.60 3.81 8.91
C GLY A 127 15.96 4.27 9.39
N ASN A 128 16.18 5.52 9.12
CA ASN A 128 17.23 6.31 9.73
C ASN A 128 16.57 7.38 10.63
N ASN A 129 17.35 8.34 11.12
CA ASN A 129 16.83 9.39 11.99
C ASN A 129 15.85 10.37 11.29
N THR A 130 15.80 10.36 9.95
CA THR A 130 15.07 11.34 9.14
C THR A 130 13.87 10.75 8.38
N ALA A 131 13.89 9.44 8.07
CA ALA A 131 12.80 8.77 7.39
C ALA A 131 12.61 7.33 7.90
N VAL A 132 11.37 6.97 8.20
CA VAL A 132 10.96 5.64 8.68
C VAL A 132 9.73 5.21 7.89
N LEU A 133 9.82 4.05 7.25
CA LEU A 133 8.68 3.38 6.63
C LEU A 133 8.66 1.94 7.12
N TYR A 134 7.59 1.52 7.76
CA TYR A 134 7.34 0.12 8.09
C TYR A 134 6.09 -0.36 7.36
N VAL A 135 6.24 -1.45 6.63
CA VAL A 135 5.13 -2.23 6.07
C VAL A 135 5.17 -3.57 6.78
N ALA A 136 4.15 -3.88 7.54
CA ALA A 136 4.10 -5.08 8.34
C ALA A 136 2.83 -5.86 8.02
N ASN A 137 3.00 -7.14 7.72
CA ASN A 137 1.92 -8.06 7.36
C ASN A 137 1.83 -9.16 8.40
N GLY A 138 0.63 -9.57 8.78
CA GLY A 138 0.42 -10.62 9.77
C GLY A 138 -0.81 -11.46 9.47
N ALA A 139 -0.75 -12.72 9.91
CA ALA A 139 -1.84 -13.66 9.90
C ALA A 139 -1.97 -14.28 11.29
N TRP A 140 -3.13 -14.13 11.91
CA TRP A 140 -3.50 -14.81 13.15
C TRP A 140 -4.43 -15.96 12.80
N LEU A 141 -4.04 -17.17 13.15
CA LEU A 141 -4.70 -18.39 12.74
C LEU A 141 -5.20 -19.14 13.98
N ARG A 142 -6.43 -19.65 13.96
CA ARG A 142 -6.97 -20.40 15.10
C ARG A 142 -6.22 -21.73 15.26
N GLU A 143 -5.73 -22.01 16.47
CA GLU A 143 -5.08 -23.27 16.79
C GLU A 143 -6.01 -24.46 16.57
N GLY A 144 -5.48 -25.57 16.05
CA GLY A 144 -6.25 -26.77 15.72
C GLY A 144 -7.12 -26.69 14.46
N PHE A 145 -7.21 -25.53 13.78
CA PHE A 145 -7.87 -25.43 12.49
C PHE A 145 -6.92 -25.93 11.37
N PRO A 146 -7.40 -26.71 10.37
CA PRO A 146 -6.53 -27.42 9.43
C PRO A 146 -5.97 -26.52 8.31
N PHE A 147 -5.22 -25.49 8.68
CA PHE A 147 -4.52 -24.64 7.70
C PHE A 147 -3.50 -25.44 6.90
N ARG A 148 -3.30 -25.05 5.64
CA ARG A 148 -2.28 -25.67 4.79
C ARG A 148 -0.90 -25.06 5.07
N ASP A 149 0.11 -25.91 5.19
CA ASP A 149 1.49 -25.47 5.38
C ASP A 149 1.99 -24.62 4.20
N GLU A 150 1.52 -24.94 2.99
CA GLU A 150 1.85 -24.16 1.78
C GLU A 150 1.34 -22.73 1.90
N TYR A 151 0.12 -22.52 2.40
CA TYR A 151 -0.44 -21.19 2.60
C TYR A 151 0.35 -20.39 3.65
N VAL A 152 0.62 -21.01 4.79
CA VAL A 152 1.42 -20.40 5.87
C VAL A 152 2.83 -20.04 5.38
N SER A 153 3.45 -20.94 4.61
CA SER A 153 4.77 -20.71 4.02
C SER A 153 4.76 -19.53 3.03
N ARG A 154 3.73 -19.41 2.19
CA ARG A 154 3.58 -18.27 1.27
C ARG A 154 3.40 -16.96 2.01
N VAL A 155 2.59 -16.90 3.07
CA VAL A 155 2.46 -15.70 3.90
C VAL A 155 3.81 -15.25 4.44
N LYS A 156 4.62 -16.17 4.97
CA LYS A 156 5.95 -15.87 5.51
C LYS A 156 6.95 -15.46 4.43
N GLN A 157 7.02 -16.21 3.35
CA GLN A 157 8.08 -16.04 2.34
C GLN A 157 7.80 -14.92 1.35
N CYS A 158 6.54 -14.77 0.89
CA CYS A 158 6.17 -13.76 -0.09
C CYS A 158 5.95 -12.38 0.54
N PHE A 159 5.29 -12.33 1.70
CA PHE A 159 4.85 -11.08 2.30
C PHE A 159 5.67 -10.67 3.52
N ASN A 160 6.74 -11.42 3.84
CA ASN A 160 7.47 -11.26 5.10
C ASN A 160 6.51 -11.23 6.31
N GLY A 161 5.46 -12.05 6.20
CA GLY A 161 4.32 -12.01 7.11
C GLY A 161 4.62 -12.66 8.45
N TYR A 162 4.24 -11.98 9.52
CA TYR A 162 4.17 -12.56 10.86
C TYR A 162 3.01 -13.56 10.90
N VAL A 163 3.22 -14.71 11.52
CA VAL A 163 2.17 -15.73 11.72
C VAL A 163 2.13 -16.11 13.18
N GLU A 164 0.97 -15.97 13.79
CA GLU A 164 0.71 -16.35 15.19
C GLU A 164 -0.56 -17.19 15.25
N TYR A 165 -0.62 -18.11 16.23
CA TYR A 165 -1.78 -18.94 16.50
C TYR A 165 -2.49 -18.46 17.75
N PHE A 166 -3.84 -18.46 17.74
CA PHE A 166 -4.66 -18.06 18.88
C PHE A 166 -5.64 -19.15 19.29
N THR A 167 -5.96 -19.21 20.58
CA THR A 167 -6.89 -20.17 21.17
C THR A 167 -8.24 -19.55 21.51
N SER A 168 -8.26 -18.24 21.82
CA SER A 168 -9.46 -17.48 22.16
C SER A 168 -9.54 -16.16 21.40
N ILE A 169 -10.75 -15.61 21.30
CA ILE A 169 -10.95 -14.30 20.63
C ILE A 169 -10.34 -13.16 21.45
N ASP A 170 -10.32 -13.26 22.77
CA ASP A 170 -9.71 -12.22 23.61
C ASP A 170 -8.19 -12.18 23.41
N GLU A 171 -7.53 -13.34 23.35
CA GLU A 171 -6.13 -13.47 22.99
C GLU A 171 -5.84 -12.90 21.58
N LEU A 172 -6.68 -13.23 20.59
CA LEU A 172 -6.58 -12.70 19.23
C LEU A 172 -6.62 -11.17 19.22
N VAL A 173 -7.61 -10.57 19.87
CA VAL A 173 -7.80 -9.11 19.91
C VAL A 173 -6.62 -8.42 20.58
N GLU A 174 -6.16 -8.96 21.71
CA GLU A 174 -5.01 -8.42 22.45
C GLU A 174 -3.73 -8.51 21.62
N SER A 175 -3.44 -9.68 21.03
CA SER A 175 -2.23 -9.90 20.24
C SER A 175 -2.20 -9.03 18.98
N VAL A 176 -3.29 -8.95 18.21
CA VAL A 176 -3.37 -8.09 17.02
C VAL A 176 -3.16 -6.63 17.40
N ASN A 177 -3.84 -6.13 18.42
CA ASN A 177 -3.73 -4.73 18.82
C ASN A 177 -2.33 -4.38 19.29
N LYS A 178 -1.72 -5.22 20.10
CA LYS A 178 -0.33 -5.06 20.56
C LYS A 178 0.64 -5.04 19.39
N TRP A 179 0.53 -6.02 18.49
CA TRP A 179 1.40 -6.10 17.32
C TRP A 179 1.26 -4.86 16.40
N VAL A 180 0.03 -4.41 16.13
CA VAL A 180 -0.20 -3.20 15.30
C VAL A 180 0.35 -1.96 15.99
N GLU A 181 0.15 -1.80 17.31
CA GLU A 181 0.69 -0.67 18.08
C GLU A 181 2.22 -0.66 18.01
N GLU A 182 2.88 -1.80 18.19
CA GLU A 182 4.33 -1.93 18.07
C GLU A 182 4.83 -1.60 16.64
N LYS A 183 4.19 -2.16 15.61
CA LYS A 183 4.59 -1.96 14.22
C LYS A 183 4.31 -0.55 13.69
N THR A 184 3.41 0.19 14.32
CA THR A 184 3.07 1.57 13.98
C THR A 184 3.60 2.58 14.98
N ASN A 185 4.56 2.20 15.82
CA ASN A 185 5.17 3.05 16.84
C ASN A 185 4.14 3.81 17.70
N GLY A 186 3.06 3.12 18.09
CA GLY A 186 1.98 3.70 18.90
C GLY A 186 0.99 4.59 18.14
N LEU A 187 1.15 4.76 16.82
CA LEU A 187 0.24 5.60 16.01
C LEU A 187 -1.14 4.99 15.86
N ILE A 188 -1.20 3.67 15.64
CA ILE A 188 -2.46 2.93 15.53
C ILE A 188 -2.64 2.08 16.78
N LYS A 189 -3.63 2.44 17.59
CA LYS A 189 -4.05 1.70 18.77
C LYS A 189 -5.46 1.14 18.56
N ASN A 190 -5.75 0.01 19.20
CA ASN A 190 -7.08 -0.58 19.19
C ASN A 190 -7.65 -0.75 17.77
N LEU A 191 -6.92 -1.47 16.90
CA LEU A 191 -7.37 -1.79 15.55
C LEU A 191 -8.62 -2.69 15.60
N LEU A 192 -8.61 -3.71 16.47
CA LEU A 192 -9.72 -4.62 16.69
C LEU A 192 -10.36 -4.35 18.05
N SER A 193 -11.69 -4.40 18.08
CA SER A 193 -12.47 -4.50 19.33
C SER A 193 -13.18 -5.86 19.37
N ARG A 194 -13.49 -6.33 20.58
CA ARG A 194 -14.09 -7.66 20.80
C ARG A 194 -15.41 -7.85 20.05
N ASP A 195 -16.22 -6.80 19.98
CA ASP A 195 -17.52 -6.76 19.31
C ASP A 195 -17.43 -6.82 17.78
N LEU A 196 -16.26 -6.50 17.21
CA LEU A 196 -16.01 -6.60 15.77
C LEU A 196 -15.61 -8.01 15.32
N VAL A 197 -15.27 -8.93 16.27
CA VAL A 197 -14.73 -10.24 15.94
C VAL A 197 -15.73 -11.33 16.34
N PRO A 198 -16.33 -12.04 15.37
CA PRO A 198 -17.22 -13.17 15.64
C PRO A 198 -16.53 -14.29 16.44
N PRO A 199 -17.28 -15.03 17.30
CA PRO A 199 -16.70 -16.12 18.13
C PRO A 199 -16.11 -17.27 17.30
N ASP A 200 -16.61 -17.48 16.09
CA ASP A 200 -16.20 -18.53 15.15
C ASP A 200 -15.12 -18.09 14.17
N THR A 201 -14.55 -16.89 14.34
CA THR A 201 -13.42 -16.41 13.54
C THR A 201 -12.26 -17.42 13.58
N VAL A 202 -11.77 -17.83 12.41
CA VAL A 202 -10.67 -18.79 12.27
C VAL A 202 -9.37 -18.15 11.82
N ALA A 203 -9.43 -16.99 11.14
CA ALA A 203 -8.25 -16.27 10.70
C ALA A 203 -8.49 -14.76 10.67
N VAL A 204 -7.44 -13.98 10.98
CA VAL A 204 -7.39 -12.52 10.78
C VAL A 204 -6.12 -12.19 10.02
N LEU A 205 -6.26 -11.50 8.89
CA LEU A 205 -5.15 -10.99 8.11
C LEU A 205 -5.03 -9.47 8.32
N VAL A 206 -3.85 -9.02 8.65
CA VAL A 206 -3.58 -7.61 8.92
C VAL A 206 -2.42 -7.15 8.05
N SER A 207 -2.57 -5.99 7.42
CA SER A 207 -1.46 -5.23 6.88
C SER A 207 -1.44 -3.87 7.56
N ALA A 208 -0.31 -3.50 8.14
CA ALA A 208 -0.12 -2.23 8.82
C ALA A 208 1.01 -1.45 8.13
N ILE A 209 0.82 -0.16 7.98
CA ILE A 209 1.83 0.75 7.46
C ILE A 209 2.03 1.92 8.40
N TYR A 210 3.27 2.21 8.69
CA TYR A 210 3.69 3.37 9.46
C TYR A 210 4.67 4.19 8.64
N PHE A 211 4.41 5.47 8.53
CA PHE A 211 5.27 6.40 7.84
C PHE A 211 5.55 7.63 8.69
N LYS A 212 6.83 7.94 8.82
CA LYS A 212 7.34 9.17 9.41
C LYS A 212 8.54 9.62 8.60
N ALA A 213 8.57 10.86 8.15
CA ALA A 213 9.76 11.40 7.50
C ALA A 213 9.82 12.92 7.63
N ASP A 214 11.03 13.42 7.76
CA ASP A 214 11.31 14.85 7.70
C ASP A 214 11.28 15.31 6.23
N TRP A 215 10.80 16.54 5.98
CA TRP A 215 10.90 17.14 4.66
C TRP A 215 12.35 17.31 4.22
N LEU A 216 12.64 17.21 2.94
CA LEU A 216 13.98 17.52 2.40
C LEU A 216 14.42 18.92 2.82
N LYS A 217 13.49 19.86 2.84
CA LYS A 217 13.65 21.19 3.41
C LYS A 217 12.49 21.46 4.37
N GLU A 218 12.82 21.72 5.65
CA GLU A 218 11.83 21.97 6.69
C GLU A 218 11.01 23.22 6.36
N PHE A 219 9.69 23.14 6.57
CA PHE A 219 8.81 24.29 6.47
C PHE A 219 8.97 25.20 7.68
N LYS A 220 8.62 26.45 7.50
CA LYS A 220 8.53 27.44 8.57
C LYS A 220 7.06 27.74 8.89
N PRO A 221 6.71 28.11 10.13
CA PRO A 221 5.38 28.60 10.45
C PRO A 221 5.03 29.83 9.60
N TYR A 222 3.85 29.86 9.00
CA TYR A 222 3.34 30.99 8.21
C TYR A 222 2.31 31.84 8.93
N GLY A 223 1.83 31.37 10.12
CA GLY A 223 0.71 31.98 10.82
C GLY A 223 -0.65 31.47 10.32
N LYS A 224 -1.65 32.35 10.29
CA LYS A 224 -3.00 32.00 9.82
C LYS A 224 -3.13 32.27 8.33
N ILE A 225 -3.62 31.27 7.59
CA ILE A 225 -3.99 31.39 6.18
C ILE A 225 -5.50 31.26 6.03
N LYS A 226 -6.07 31.96 5.03
CA LYS A 226 -7.45 31.74 4.62
C LYS A 226 -7.54 30.43 3.84
N PHE A 227 -8.55 29.63 4.15
CA PHE A 227 -8.82 28.39 3.45
C PHE A 227 -10.32 28.28 3.15
N TRP A 228 -10.66 28.01 1.90
CA TRP A 228 -12.03 27.74 1.46
C TRP A 228 -12.39 26.28 1.71
N ASN A 229 -13.31 25.98 2.64
CA ASN A 229 -13.65 24.60 3.01
C ASN A 229 -14.80 23.99 2.16
N GLY A 230 -15.15 24.65 1.06
CA GLY A 230 -16.25 24.23 0.19
C GLY A 230 -17.59 24.94 0.51
N SER A 231 -17.71 25.61 1.67
CA SER A 231 -18.88 26.39 2.09
C SER A 231 -18.54 27.81 2.53
N GLU A 232 -17.42 27.98 3.24
CA GLU A 232 -17.02 29.28 3.79
C GLU A 232 -15.49 29.42 3.87
N TRP A 233 -15.02 30.66 4.04
CA TRP A 233 -13.63 30.96 4.29
C TRP A 233 -13.32 30.83 5.80
N ILE A 234 -12.41 29.91 6.14
CA ILE A 234 -11.92 29.69 7.51
C ILE A 234 -10.46 30.14 7.63
N TYR A 235 -9.99 30.32 8.88
CA TYR A 235 -8.58 30.60 9.17
C TYR A 235 -7.93 29.38 9.81
N VAL A 236 -6.89 28.84 9.18
CA VAL A 236 -6.17 27.65 9.62
C VAL A 236 -4.68 27.95 9.82
N ASN A 237 -3.99 27.12 10.61
CA ASN A 237 -2.57 27.26 10.79
C ASN A 237 -1.83 26.89 9.50
N GLY A 238 -1.08 27.82 8.95
CA GLY A 238 -0.27 27.65 7.76
C GLY A 238 1.20 27.36 8.06
N MET A 239 1.85 26.75 7.09
CA MET A 239 3.30 26.58 7.03
C MET A 239 3.78 26.91 5.61
N HIS A 240 5.06 27.29 5.46
CA HIS A 240 5.62 27.61 4.16
C HIS A 240 7.05 27.11 4.00
N VAL A 241 7.42 26.88 2.75
CA VAL A 241 8.78 26.55 2.36
C VAL A 241 9.14 27.31 1.07
N GLU A 242 10.40 27.72 0.99
CA GLU A 242 10.98 28.30 -0.22
C GLU A 242 12.09 27.37 -0.71
N GLY A 243 12.16 27.07 -1.99
CA GLY A 243 13.22 26.21 -2.49
C GLY A 243 13.23 25.96 -3.98
N ASP A 244 14.31 25.32 -4.39
CA ASP A 244 14.63 24.97 -5.78
C ASP A 244 14.41 23.44 -6.03
N HIS A 245 13.83 22.75 -5.06
CA HIS A 245 13.67 21.30 -5.03
C HIS A 245 12.24 20.83 -5.30
N LEU A 246 11.30 21.77 -5.44
CA LEU A 246 9.89 21.46 -5.66
C LEU A 246 9.61 21.34 -7.17
N ARG A 247 8.86 20.30 -7.53
CA ARG A 247 8.25 20.22 -8.86
C ARG A 247 6.84 20.77 -8.79
N VAL A 248 6.50 21.64 -9.71
CA VAL A 248 5.19 22.29 -9.78
C VAL A 248 4.62 22.15 -11.18
N VAL A 249 3.39 21.69 -11.24
CA VAL A 249 2.58 21.65 -12.48
C VAL A 249 1.37 22.53 -12.26
N ASN A 250 1.17 23.50 -13.15
CA ASN A 250 0.06 24.43 -13.10
C ASN A 250 -0.72 24.39 -14.43
N THR A 251 -1.94 23.86 -14.38
CA THR A 251 -2.82 23.67 -15.53
C THR A 251 -4.13 24.43 -15.36
N SER A 252 -5.00 24.37 -16.37
CA SER A 252 -6.39 24.85 -16.28
C SER A 252 -7.26 24.03 -15.33
N GLU A 253 -6.89 22.77 -15.03
CA GLU A 253 -7.70 21.84 -14.25
C GLU A 253 -7.23 21.78 -12.79
N TYR A 254 -5.90 21.88 -12.53
CA TYR A 254 -5.32 21.73 -11.19
C TYR A 254 -3.97 22.46 -11.06
N ILE A 255 -3.53 22.62 -9.82
CA ILE A 255 -2.13 22.82 -9.46
C ILE A 255 -1.66 21.57 -8.74
N ALA A 256 -0.50 21.01 -9.14
CA ALA A 256 0.15 19.92 -8.43
C ALA A 256 1.56 20.33 -7.98
N VAL A 257 1.93 19.93 -6.76
CA VAL A 257 3.27 20.19 -6.18
C VAL A 257 3.81 18.90 -5.59
N GLU A 258 5.03 18.50 -5.97
CA GLU A 258 5.76 17.40 -5.33
C GLU A 258 6.75 17.94 -4.31
N ILE A 259 6.64 17.42 -3.07
CA ILE A 259 7.43 17.79 -1.91
C ILE A 259 8.23 16.55 -1.49
N PRO A 260 9.54 16.50 -1.74
CA PRO A 260 10.35 15.34 -1.38
C PRO A 260 10.64 15.30 0.12
N TYR A 261 10.75 14.07 0.65
CA TYR A 261 11.28 13.83 1.98
C TYR A 261 12.79 13.66 1.95
N LYS A 262 13.42 13.85 3.12
CA LYS A 262 14.86 13.81 3.29
C LYS A 262 15.37 12.37 3.35
N ASP A 263 16.51 12.12 2.71
CA ASP A 263 17.25 10.85 2.72
C ASP A 263 16.41 9.62 2.30
N THR A 264 15.44 9.82 1.39
CA THR A 264 14.55 8.76 0.88
C THR A 264 14.05 9.09 -0.53
N SER A 265 13.60 8.08 -1.26
CA SER A 265 12.88 8.23 -2.54
C SER A 265 11.42 8.68 -2.37
N LEU A 266 10.91 8.76 -1.13
CA LEU A 266 9.51 9.11 -0.89
C LEU A 266 9.25 10.59 -1.10
N SER A 267 8.02 10.91 -1.53
CA SER A 267 7.52 12.27 -1.68
C SER A 267 6.03 12.36 -1.36
N MET A 268 5.58 13.56 -1.01
CA MET A 268 4.17 13.91 -0.99
C MET A 268 3.83 14.74 -2.23
N VAL A 269 2.81 14.37 -2.95
CA VAL A 269 2.24 15.16 -4.03
C VAL A 269 0.93 15.76 -3.53
N ILE A 270 0.84 17.09 -3.55
CA ILE A 270 -0.41 17.83 -3.32
C ILE A 270 -1.02 18.14 -4.67
N ILE A 271 -2.27 17.80 -4.87
CA ILE A 271 -3.06 18.12 -6.06
C ILE A 271 -4.25 18.97 -5.62
N MET A 272 -4.27 20.22 -6.03
CA MET A 272 -5.35 21.17 -5.75
C MET A 272 -6.16 21.39 -7.02
N PRO A 273 -7.31 20.73 -7.21
CA PRO A 273 -8.19 20.95 -8.35
C PRO A 273 -8.70 22.39 -8.39
N ARG A 274 -9.00 22.91 -9.58
CA ARG A 274 -9.66 24.20 -9.72
C ARG A 274 -11.08 24.16 -9.16
N ASP A 275 -11.78 23.05 -9.39
CA ASP A 275 -13.05 22.72 -8.78
C ASP A 275 -12.96 21.32 -8.14
N PHE A 276 -13.06 21.25 -6.81
CA PHE A 276 -12.97 19.99 -6.08
C PHE A 276 -14.23 19.12 -6.30
N LYS A 277 -15.40 19.72 -6.46
CA LYS A 277 -16.65 18.97 -6.69
C LYS A 277 -16.65 18.27 -8.03
N GLU A 278 -16.13 18.94 -9.06
CA GLU A 278 -15.95 18.35 -10.37
C GLU A 278 -14.92 17.21 -10.34
N ALA A 279 -13.82 17.42 -9.61
CA ALA A 279 -12.75 16.42 -9.44
C ALA A 279 -13.22 15.11 -8.75
N VAL A 280 -14.24 15.16 -7.91
CA VAL A 280 -14.83 13.95 -7.26
C VAL A 280 -15.39 12.99 -8.31
N GLY A 281 -15.94 13.49 -9.41
CA GLY A 281 -16.53 12.68 -10.49
C GLY A 281 -15.52 11.88 -11.29
N ASP A 282 -14.27 12.36 -11.41
CA ASP A 282 -13.23 11.74 -12.23
C ASP A 282 -11.84 11.83 -11.59
N VAL A 283 -11.80 11.53 -10.28
CA VAL A 283 -10.56 11.65 -9.48
C VAL A 283 -9.44 10.73 -9.98
N ARG A 284 -9.79 9.58 -10.58
CA ARG A 284 -8.80 8.65 -11.11
C ARG A 284 -8.01 9.25 -12.27
N GLU A 285 -8.70 9.82 -13.25
CA GLU A 285 -8.06 10.49 -14.40
C GLU A 285 -7.24 11.69 -13.92
N LEU A 286 -7.82 12.54 -13.07
CA LEU A 286 -7.15 13.71 -12.51
C LEU A 286 -5.83 13.32 -11.82
N VAL A 287 -5.85 12.32 -10.93
CA VAL A 287 -4.66 11.90 -10.20
C VAL A 287 -3.63 11.28 -11.12
N THR A 288 -4.04 10.39 -12.03
CA THR A 288 -3.12 9.77 -12.99
C THR A 288 -2.41 10.84 -13.83
N LYS A 289 -3.16 11.76 -14.42
CA LYS A 289 -2.63 12.87 -15.23
C LYS A 289 -1.71 13.81 -14.42
N ALA A 290 -2.08 14.10 -13.17
CA ALA A 290 -1.26 14.94 -12.31
C ALA A 290 0.08 14.27 -11.95
N LEU A 291 0.09 12.97 -11.64
CA LEU A 291 1.29 12.22 -11.33
C LEU A 291 2.21 12.07 -12.55
N GLU A 292 1.66 11.79 -13.73
CA GLU A 292 2.42 11.75 -15.00
C GLU A 292 3.07 13.10 -15.31
N ASN A 293 2.32 14.19 -15.14
CA ASN A 293 2.84 15.52 -15.37
C ASN A 293 3.92 15.91 -14.35
N ILE A 294 3.78 15.53 -13.09
CA ILE A 294 4.82 15.71 -12.05
C ILE A 294 6.08 14.90 -12.35
N ASP A 295 5.93 13.67 -12.84
CA ASP A 295 7.07 12.82 -13.19
C ASP A 295 7.90 13.41 -14.34
N ASN A 296 7.23 14.07 -15.30
CA ASN A 296 7.87 14.75 -16.43
C ASN A 296 8.36 16.18 -16.11
N ALA A 297 7.97 16.73 -14.95
CA ALA A 297 8.36 18.09 -14.56
C ALA A 297 9.79 18.12 -13.96
N SER A 298 10.53 19.17 -14.27
CA SER A 298 11.78 19.50 -13.57
C SER A 298 11.50 20.35 -12.34
N PRO A 299 12.35 20.27 -11.29
CA PRO A 299 12.29 21.21 -10.17
C PRO A 299 12.40 22.65 -10.65
N ILE A 300 11.61 23.55 -10.06
CA ILE A 300 11.56 24.96 -10.41
C ILE A 300 12.36 25.77 -9.39
N PRO A 301 13.26 26.68 -9.84
CA PRO A 301 13.97 27.55 -8.92
C PRO A 301 13.02 28.54 -8.21
N ARG A 302 13.30 28.82 -6.93
CA ARG A 302 12.64 29.86 -6.14
C ARG A 302 11.10 29.72 -6.09
N VAL A 303 10.62 28.49 -5.84
CA VAL A 303 9.21 28.24 -5.53
C VAL A 303 8.94 28.63 -4.08
N HIS A 304 7.85 29.37 -3.85
CA HIS A 304 7.26 29.58 -2.52
C HIS A 304 5.97 28.78 -2.42
N LEU A 305 5.96 27.81 -1.53
CA LEU A 305 4.79 26.97 -1.23
C LEU A 305 4.25 27.34 0.16
N VAL A 306 2.97 27.69 0.22
CA VAL A 306 2.22 27.90 1.47
C VAL A 306 1.09 26.87 1.52
N MET A 307 0.97 26.15 2.64
CA MET A 307 -0.08 25.14 2.81
C MET A 307 -0.52 25.02 4.26
N PRO A 308 -1.74 24.50 4.52
CA PRO A 308 -2.19 24.23 5.88
C PRO A 308 -1.44 23.06 6.51
N LYS A 309 -1.29 23.08 7.84
CA LYS A 309 -1.01 21.88 8.62
C LYS A 309 -2.30 21.07 8.73
N PHE A 310 -2.19 19.75 8.73
CA PHE A 310 -3.35 18.90 8.88
C PHE A 310 -3.01 17.57 9.57
N ASN A 311 -4.03 17.03 10.23
CA ASN A 311 -4.03 15.71 10.85
C ASN A 311 -5.35 15.03 10.43
N VAL A 312 -5.25 13.85 9.83
CA VAL A 312 -6.41 13.11 9.33
C VAL A 312 -6.29 11.67 9.78
N SER A 313 -7.38 11.11 10.26
CA SER A 313 -7.51 9.69 10.54
C SER A 313 -8.73 9.10 9.86
N PHE A 314 -8.69 7.80 9.62
CA PHE A 314 -9.77 7.04 9.01
C PHE A 314 -9.83 5.65 9.64
N ASN A 315 -11.03 5.21 10.03
CA ASN A 315 -11.27 3.90 10.59
C ASN A 315 -12.61 3.38 10.08
N LYS A 316 -12.60 2.46 9.12
CA LYS A 316 -13.81 1.94 8.47
C LYS A 316 -13.70 0.48 8.10
N VAL A 317 -14.87 -0.17 8.06
CA VAL A 317 -15.08 -1.47 7.40
C VAL A 317 -15.24 -1.22 5.90
N LEU A 318 -14.45 -1.89 5.09
CA LEU A 318 -14.37 -1.69 3.64
C LEU A 318 -15.24 -2.66 2.82
N ASN A 319 -15.97 -3.58 3.46
CA ASN A 319 -16.74 -4.61 2.73
C ASN A 319 -17.66 -4.02 1.66
N GLY A 320 -18.40 -2.95 1.97
CA GLY A 320 -19.32 -2.31 1.02
C GLY A 320 -18.61 -1.79 -0.24
N VAL A 321 -17.49 -1.10 -0.05
CA VAL A 321 -16.71 -0.54 -1.16
C VAL A 321 -16.02 -1.64 -1.97
N LEU A 322 -15.50 -2.67 -1.32
CA LEU A 322 -14.92 -3.83 -2.00
C LEU A 322 -15.96 -4.62 -2.79
N TRP A 323 -17.19 -4.73 -2.26
CA TRP A 323 -18.32 -5.33 -2.96
C TRP A 323 -18.68 -4.54 -4.22
N GLU A 324 -18.68 -3.21 -4.15
CA GLU A 324 -18.92 -2.36 -5.31
C GLU A 324 -17.80 -2.48 -6.35
N MET A 325 -16.55 -2.66 -5.93
CA MET A 325 -15.42 -2.96 -6.81
C MET A 325 -15.54 -4.33 -7.52
N GLY A 326 -16.43 -5.20 -7.05
CA GLY A 326 -16.67 -6.53 -7.61
C GLY A 326 -16.09 -7.69 -6.79
N ILE A 327 -15.55 -7.46 -5.59
CA ILE A 327 -15.13 -8.51 -4.66
C ILE A 327 -16.33 -8.91 -3.82
N ARG A 328 -16.93 -10.07 -4.10
CA ARG A 328 -18.22 -10.48 -3.53
C ARG A 328 -18.20 -11.88 -2.94
N GLU A 329 -17.75 -12.87 -3.72
CA GLU A 329 -17.84 -14.28 -3.33
C GLU A 329 -17.12 -14.58 -2.02
N VAL A 330 -15.96 -13.95 -1.79
CA VAL A 330 -15.14 -14.17 -0.59
C VAL A 330 -15.85 -13.79 0.71
N PHE A 331 -16.89 -12.92 0.64
CA PHE A 331 -17.71 -12.50 1.77
C PHE A 331 -18.95 -13.38 1.99
N GLN A 332 -19.21 -14.38 1.13
CA GLN A 332 -20.46 -15.13 1.14
C GLN A 332 -20.31 -16.51 1.76
N PRO A 333 -21.02 -16.79 2.89
CA PRO A 333 -21.12 -18.13 3.46
C PRO A 333 -21.64 -19.15 2.41
N GLY A 334 -21.05 -20.33 2.39
CA GLY A 334 -21.46 -21.40 1.47
C GLY A 334 -20.95 -21.25 0.04
N ILE A 335 -20.37 -20.09 -0.34
CA ILE A 335 -19.90 -19.78 -1.69
C ILE A 335 -18.38 -19.62 -1.73
N ALA A 336 -17.81 -18.86 -0.78
CA ALA A 336 -16.39 -18.55 -0.71
C ALA A 336 -15.51 -19.81 -0.82
N ASP A 337 -14.54 -19.79 -1.71
CA ASP A 337 -13.59 -20.89 -1.87
C ASP A 337 -12.22 -20.52 -1.32
N LEU A 338 -11.99 -20.91 -0.08
CA LEU A 338 -10.72 -20.72 0.64
C LEU A 338 -9.97 -22.06 0.82
N THR A 339 -10.19 -23.01 -0.08
CA THR A 339 -9.59 -24.35 -0.02
C THR A 339 -8.08 -24.41 -0.23
N ARG A 340 -7.45 -23.32 -0.69
CA ARG A 340 -5.99 -23.18 -0.72
C ARG A 340 -5.43 -22.68 0.63
N MET A 341 -6.28 -22.04 1.45
CA MET A 341 -5.90 -21.61 2.80
C MET A 341 -5.89 -22.77 3.78
N ALA A 342 -6.88 -23.68 3.71
CA ALA A 342 -7.07 -24.78 4.66
C ALA A 342 -7.64 -26.03 4.00
N HIS A 343 -7.49 -27.20 4.69
CA HIS A 343 -8.07 -28.48 4.29
C HIS A 343 -9.56 -28.54 4.68
N ILE A 344 -10.41 -27.85 3.94
CA ILE A 344 -11.83 -27.66 4.19
C ILE A 344 -12.64 -27.86 2.92
N ALA A 345 -13.96 -28.03 3.04
CA ALA A 345 -14.85 -27.92 1.91
C ALA A 345 -15.06 -26.45 1.51
N ARG A 346 -15.34 -26.20 0.21
CA ARG A 346 -15.76 -24.89 -0.28
C ARG A 346 -16.94 -24.36 0.54
N GLY A 347 -16.96 -23.07 0.83
CA GLY A 347 -18.02 -22.39 1.58
C GLY A 347 -17.98 -22.59 3.10
N SER A 348 -17.04 -23.39 3.61
CA SER A 348 -16.93 -23.64 5.06
C SER A 348 -16.46 -22.43 5.86
N ILE A 349 -15.65 -21.58 5.26
CA ILE A 349 -15.22 -20.30 5.83
C ILE A 349 -15.31 -19.18 4.79
N TRP A 350 -15.43 -17.96 5.27
CA TRP A 350 -15.52 -16.74 4.45
C TRP A 350 -14.92 -15.56 5.20
N VAL A 351 -14.70 -14.45 4.51
CA VAL A 351 -14.23 -13.20 5.12
C VAL A 351 -15.42 -12.46 5.72
N ASP A 352 -15.39 -12.21 7.03
CA ASP A 352 -16.43 -11.41 7.69
C ASP A 352 -16.24 -9.93 7.42
N LYS A 353 -15.06 -9.37 7.72
CA LYS A 353 -14.76 -7.96 7.57
C LYS A 353 -13.36 -7.71 7.05
N VAL A 354 -13.24 -6.65 6.24
CA VAL A 354 -11.96 -6.01 5.91
C VAL A 354 -11.97 -4.63 6.57
N ILE A 355 -11.06 -4.40 7.51
CA ILE A 355 -11.00 -3.17 8.30
C ILE A 355 -9.71 -2.44 7.96
N GLN A 356 -9.81 -1.13 7.73
CA GLN A 356 -8.64 -0.27 7.59
C GLN A 356 -8.68 0.85 8.63
N LYS A 357 -7.54 1.06 9.29
CA LYS A 357 -7.26 2.25 10.08
C LYS A 357 -6.00 2.91 9.53
N ALA A 358 -6.08 4.19 9.20
CA ALA A 358 -4.98 4.99 8.70
C ALA A 358 -4.94 6.32 9.44
N VAL A 359 -3.74 6.85 9.67
CA VAL A 359 -3.51 8.16 10.30
C VAL A 359 -2.36 8.85 9.58
N ILE A 360 -2.50 10.14 9.31
CA ILE A 360 -1.43 10.99 8.78
C ILE A 360 -1.41 12.32 9.53
N LYS A 361 -0.23 12.78 9.93
CA LYS A 361 -0.01 14.08 10.58
C LYS A 361 1.04 14.84 9.79
N VAL A 362 0.70 16.02 9.30
CA VAL A 362 1.58 16.85 8.46
C VAL A 362 1.80 18.20 9.12
N ASN A 363 3.06 18.53 9.32
CA ASN A 363 3.52 19.78 9.95
C ASN A 363 4.84 20.28 9.35
N GLU A 364 5.46 21.28 9.95
CA GLU A 364 6.65 21.97 9.45
C GLU A 364 7.86 21.06 9.28
N LYS A 365 8.07 20.07 10.15
CA LYS A 365 9.22 19.17 10.07
C LYS A 365 9.06 18.09 9.04
N GLY A 366 7.81 17.61 8.88
CA GLY A 366 7.54 16.46 8.05
C GLY A 366 6.15 15.86 8.28
N THR A 367 6.08 14.58 8.02
CA THR A 367 4.94 13.76 8.42
C THR A 367 5.26 13.12 9.77
N GLU A 368 4.33 13.25 10.74
CA GLU A 368 4.41 12.76 12.13
C GLU A 368 5.56 13.35 13.00
N ALA A 369 5.94 14.59 12.82
CA ALA A 369 6.94 15.26 13.67
C ALA A 369 6.32 16.19 14.72
N ALA A 370 6.99 16.42 15.88
CA ALA A 370 6.56 17.40 16.86
C ALA A 370 6.94 18.83 16.43
N ALA A 371 5.98 19.76 16.54
CA ALA A 371 6.17 21.14 16.10
C ALA A 371 7.02 21.95 17.07
N VAL A 372 7.91 22.80 16.53
CA VAL A 372 8.64 23.85 17.28
C VAL A 372 8.26 25.20 16.68
N THR A 373 7.86 26.15 17.51
CA THR A 373 7.48 27.51 17.08
C THR A 373 8.70 28.41 17.03
N ALA A 374 9.00 29.01 15.87
CA ALA A 374 10.01 30.06 15.73
C ALA A 374 9.40 31.31 15.08
N ILE A 375 9.83 32.50 15.51
CA ILE A 375 9.41 33.79 14.96
C ILE A 375 10.55 34.34 14.12
N PHE A 376 10.26 34.64 12.84
CA PHE A 376 11.24 35.21 11.90
C PHE A 376 10.84 36.65 11.51
N VAL A 377 11.82 37.53 11.46
CA VAL A 377 11.67 38.92 10.99
C VAL A 377 12.39 39.02 9.63
N LEU A 378 11.67 39.35 8.57
CA LEU A 378 12.22 39.54 7.23
C LEU A 378 12.52 41.02 6.99
N THR A 379 13.64 41.30 6.32
CA THR A 379 14.12 42.67 6.03
C THR A 379 13.83 43.12 4.59
N SER A 380 13.40 42.21 3.70
CA SER A 380 13.01 42.52 2.33
C SER A 380 12.00 41.49 1.80
N ALA A 381 11.11 41.88 0.87
CA ALA A 381 10.21 40.97 0.19
C ALA A 381 11.01 40.09 -0.79
N PRO A 382 10.99 38.78 -0.66
CA PRO A 382 11.64 37.88 -1.62
C PRO A 382 10.88 37.90 -2.96
N VAL A 383 11.63 37.75 -4.06
CA VAL A 383 11.06 37.57 -5.40
C VAL A 383 11.02 36.09 -5.73
N TYR A 384 9.84 35.54 -5.91
CA TYR A 384 9.61 34.14 -6.29
C TYR A 384 9.35 33.99 -7.80
N ASN A 385 9.75 32.87 -8.39
CA ASN A 385 9.37 32.51 -9.74
C ASN A 385 7.94 31.98 -9.80
N ILE A 386 7.56 31.20 -8.78
CA ILE A 386 6.21 30.68 -8.59
C ILE A 386 5.85 30.76 -7.12
N GLU A 387 4.64 31.24 -6.84
CA GLU A 387 4.00 31.13 -5.53
C GLU A 387 2.79 30.19 -5.66
N VAL A 388 2.71 29.20 -4.78
CA VAL A 388 1.59 28.26 -4.66
C VAL A 388 1.02 28.36 -3.25
N VAL A 389 -0.24 28.74 -3.16
CA VAL A 389 -0.99 28.76 -1.92
C VAL A 389 -2.06 27.68 -1.97
N VAL A 390 -1.97 26.70 -1.07
CA VAL A 390 -2.97 25.64 -0.93
C VAL A 390 -4.07 26.17 -0.01
N ASP A 391 -5.06 26.83 -0.58
CA ASP A 391 -6.10 27.62 0.10
C ASP A 391 -7.53 27.06 -0.08
N LYS A 392 -7.66 25.84 -0.62
CA LYS A 392 -8.95 25.17 -0.87
C LYS A 392 -8.77 23.64 -0.85
N PRO A 393 -9.86 22.85 -0.90
CA PRO A 393 -9.78 21.39 -0.86
C PRO A 393 -8.76 20.82 -1.83
N PHE A 394 -7.95 19.89 -1.33
CA PHE A 394 -6.85 19.29 -2.09
C PHE A 394 -6.75 17.79 -1.80
N ILE A 395 -6.22 17.07 -2.78
CA ILE A 395 -5.83 15.66 -2.68
C ILE A 395 -4.35 15.62 -2.31
N TYR A 396 -3.94 14.67 -1.47
CA TYR A 396 -2.54 14.40 -1.21
C TYR A 396 -2.23 12.93 -1.44
N ILE A 397 -1.01 12.66 -1.92
CA ILE A 397 -0.53 11.32 -2.25
C ILE A 397 0.86 11.18 -1.66
N LEU A 398 1.07 10.16 -0.83
CA LEU A 398 2.40 9.70 -0.44
C LEU A 398 2.81 8.60 -1.39
N ARG A 399 3.92 8.77 -2.10
CA ARG A 399 4.42 7.80 -3.07
C ARG A 399 5.92 7.61 -2.97
N ASP A 400 6.36 6.48 -3.48
CA ASP A 400 7.76 6.26 -3.81
C ASP A 400 8.05 6.73 -5.24
N ARG A 401 9.07 7.59 -5.41
CA ARG A 401 9.42 8.18 -6.72
C ARG A 401 10.10 7.19 -7.65
N ASP A 402 10.76 6.18 -7.11
CA ASP A 402 11.52 5.21 -7.89
C ASP A 402 10.60 4.12 -8.44
N SER A 403 9.86 3.43 -7.60
CA SER A 403 8.91 2.41 -8.02
C SER A 403 7.58 2.98 -8.55
N LYS A 404 7.25 4.25 -8.27
CA LYS A 404 5.94 4.89 -8.54
C LYS A 404 4.78 4.35 -7.70
N ALA A 405 5.05 3.52 -6.69
CA ALA A 405 4.02 2.97 -5.82
C ALA A 405 3.34 4.06 -4.98
N ILE A 406 2.01 4.08 -5.00
CA ILE A 406 1.19 4.95 -4.15
C ILE A 406 0.97 4.22 -2.82
N LEU A 407 1.50 4.78 -1.74
CA LEU A 407 1.41 4.19 -0.40
C LEU A 407 0.19 4.69 0.38
N PHE A 408 -0.08 6.00 0.31
CA PHE A 408 -1.26 6.64 0.88
C PHE A 408 -1.87 7.59 -0.12
N VAL A 409 -3.18 7.73 -0.03
CA VAL A 409 -3.94 8.78 -0.73
C VAL A 409 -5.03 9.30 0.20
N GLY A 410 -5.34 10.58 0.08
CA GLY A 410 -6.40 11.20 0.84
C GLY A 410 -6.71 12.60 0.35
N HIS A 411 -7.62 13.24 1.03
CA HIS A 411 -7.96 14.64 0.75
C HIS A 411 -8.26 15.40 2.03
N VAL A 412 -8.07 16.69 1.97
CA VAL A 412 -8.38 17.63 3.05
C VAL A 412 -9.37 18.64 2.50
N VAL A 413 -10.55 18.68 3.10
CA VAL A 413 -11.59 19.68 2.80
C VAL A 413 -11.71 20.72 3.90
N ASP A 414 -11.31 20.37 5.12
CA ASP A 414 -11.33 21.28 6.27
C ASP A 414 -10.14 21.00 7.19
N PRO A 415 -9.03 21.74 7.05
CA PRO A 415 -7.85 21.53 7.91
C PRO A 415 -8.08 21.90 9.39
N ALA A 416 -9.16 22.64 9.72
CA ALA A 416 -9.48 22.98 11.09
C ALA A 416 -10.14 21.82 11.85
N LYS A 417 -10.74 20.87 11.12
CA LYS A 417 -11.24 19.61 11.67
C LYS A 417 -10.07 18.63 11.84
N SER A 418 -9.13 19.00 12.70
CA SER A 418 -8.16 18.04 13.21
C SER A 418 -8.93 16.95 13.93
N ASP A 419 -8.70 15.71 13.54
CA ASP A 419 -9.38 14.57 14.12
C ASP A 419 -9.21 14.56 15.64
N GLN A 420 -10.29 14.76 16.35
CA GLN A 420 -10.40 14.48 17.77
C GLN A 420 -10.63 12.96 17.92
N SER A 421 -9.71 12.17 17.37
CA SER A 421 -9.75 10.74 17.64
C SER A 421 -9.28 10.50 19.07
N PRO A 422 -10.07 9.78 19.88
CA PRO A 422 -9.72 9.43 21.25
C PRO A 422 -8.49 8.54 21.31
#